data_8fdcde30bb16c07de3e4aafcd61bee4e
#
_entry.id   8fdcde30bb16c07de3e4aafcd61bee4e
#
_cell.length_a   1.000
_cell.length_b   1.000
_cell.length_c   1.000
_cell.angle_alpha   90.00
_cell.angle_beta   90.00
_cell.angle_gamma   90.00
#
_symmetry.space_group_name_H-M   'P 1'
#
loop_
_entity.id
_entity.type
_entity.pdbx_description
1 polymer ?
#
loop_
_entity_poly.entity_id
_entity_poly.type
_entity_poly.pdbx_seq_one_letter_code
_entity_poly.pdbx_strand_id
1 'polypeptide(L)'
;MPPITIPPFRSHWALAGGHRQTLAGAFFPGRLPNERAIVRQIPLLDGDTLVVHDDCPLDWTNAGPVVVMLHGLAGCHRSSYLVRMAAILNERGVRTFRLDLRGCGAGFGLALKPYNAGCSDDALAVLRAVIEWCPNSPISLFGFSLGGNIVLKLLGEAPERVPSELVRAAAINPPIDLALCTYGLSRWPQRHYDAYFVRQLLQRLSDLQQKRADFVPPSFARTPRRLVEFDDQYTAPRSGYRNADDYYQRCSSEQFIPAIRVPTLILTSRNDPLIPIASFERLSPPANVRLHIAEGGGHLGYLATGNGERSRDWLQRQLLDWVLSP
;
A
#
# COMPACT_ATOMS: atom_id res chain seq x y z
N MET A 1 9.80 20.21 -11.99
CA MET A 1 10.12 18.79 -12.27
C MET A 1 10.11 18.56 -13.77
N PRO A 2 11.11 17.90 -14.36
CA PRO A 2 10.97 17.42 -15.73
C PRO A 2 9.80 16.44 -15.80
N PRO A 3 8.97 16.49 -16.84
CA PRO A 3 7.83 15.59 -16.96
C PRO A 3 8.36 14.17 -17.21
N ILE A 4 8.21 13.25 -16.25
CA ILE A 4 8.42 11.84 -16.52
C ILE A 4 7.33 11.39 -17.48
N THR A 5 7.70 10.89 -18.64
CA THR A 5 6.74 10.34 -19.59
C THR A 5 6.48 8.88 -19.22
N ILE A 6 5.27 8.60 -18.68
CA ILE A 6 4.84 7.24 -18.43
C ILE A 6 4.27 6.68 -19.74
N PRO A 7 4.88 5.63 -20.31
CA PRO A 7 4.41 5.05 -21.57
C PRO A 7 3.02 4.40 -21.37
N PRO A 8 2.17 4.39 -22.42
CA PRO A 8 0.87 3.76 -22.33
C PRO A 8 0.96 2.29 -21.92
N PHE A 9 0.13 1.89 -20.95
CA PHE A 9 0.00 0.50 -20.58
C PHE A 9 -0.75 -0.28 -21.68
N ARG A 10 -0.19 -1.41 -22.11
CA ARG A 10 -0.84 -2.33 -23.04
C ARG A 10 -0.94 -3.70 -22.41
N SER A 11 -2.17 -4.13 -22.10
CA SER A 11 -2.42 -5.45 -21.48
C SER A 11 -1.92 -6.59 -22.36
N HIS A 12 -1.39 -7.63 -21.73
CA HIS A 12 -1.17 -8.91 -22.40
C HIS A 12 -2.53 -9.40 -22.97
N TRP A 13 -2.56 -9.83 -24.23
CA TRP A 13 -3.79 -10.15 -24.96
C TRP A 13 -4.68 -11.19 -24.23
N ALA A 14 -4.08 -12.22 -23.62
CA ALA A 14 -4.80 -13.24 -22.85
C ALA A 14 -5.35 -12.75 -21.51
N LEU A 15 -4.87 -11.57 -21.03
CA LEU A 15 -5.21 -10.98 -19.74
C LEU A 15 -5.92 -9.63 -19.91
N ALA A 16 -6.60 -9.43 -21.03
CA ALA A 16 -7.42 -8.24 -21.23
C ALA A 16 -8.55 -8.17 -20.18
N GLY A 17 -8.73 -6.97 -19.59
CA GLY A 17 -9.74 -6.72 -18.57
C GLY A 17 -9.23 -6.73 -17.13
N GLY A 18 -9.83 -5.86 -16.29
CA GLY A 18 -9.36 -5.59 -14.94
C GLY A 18 -9.35 -6.80 -14.01
N HIS A 19 -10.41 -7.61 -14.01
CA HIS A 19 -10.50 -8.82 -13.18
C HIS A 19 -9.39 -9.83 -13.51
N ARG A 20 -9.14 -10.09 -14.80
CA ARG A 20 -8.08 -11.04 -15.20
C ARG A 20 -6.69 -10.52 -14.80
N GLN A 21 -6.42 -9.24 -14.97
CA GLN A 21 -5.18 -8.59 -14.53
C GLN A 21 -4.99 -8.73 -13.01
N THR A 22 -6.03 -8.41 -12.24
CA THR A 22 -6.03 -8.49 -10.77
C THR A 22 -5.74 -9.91 -10.28
N LEU A 23 -6.49 -10.89 -10.79
CA LEU A 23 -6.35 -12.28 -10.38
C LEU A 23 -4.99 -12.87 -10.82
N ALA A 24 -4.56 -12.56 -12.05
CA ALA A 24 -3.27 -13.04 -12.54
C ALA A 24 -2.10 -12.43 -11.75
N GLY A 25 -2.15 -11.15 -11.40
CA GLY A 25 -1.14 -10.52 -10.54
C GLY A 25 -1.08 -11.10 -9.14
N ALA A 26 -2.24 -11.45 -8.56
CA ALA A 26 -2.35 -11.99 -7.21
C ALA A 26 -1.95 -13.47 -7.12
N PHE A 27 -2.47 -14.32 -8.03
CA PHE A 27 -2.33 -15.79 -7.93
C PHE A 27 -1.22 -16.39 -8.79
N PHE A 28 -0.73 -15.67 -9.78
CA PHE A 28 0.35 -16.10 -10.66
C PHE A 28 1.50 -15.09 -10.66
N PRO A 29 2.17 -14.88 -9.53
CA PRO A 29 3.19 -13.84 -9.42
C PRO A 29 4.43 -14.10 -10.29
N GLY A 30 4.61 -15.30 -10.84
CA GLY A 30 5.83 -15.70 -11.52
C GLY A 30 6.95 -16.02 -10.53
N ARG A 31 8.20 -16.10 -11.04
CA ARG A 31 9.36 -16.31 -10.19
C ARG A 31 9.63 -15.06 -9.35
N LEU A 32 9.68 -15.21 -8.06
CA LEU A 32 10.09 -14.16 -7.14
C LEU A 32 11.57 -14.34 -6.75
N PRO A 33 12.35 -13.26 -6.61
CA PRO A 33 13.72 -13.33 -6.14
C PRO A 33 13.79 -13.84 -4.71
N ASN A 34 14.95 -14.41 -4.34
CA ASN A 34 15.21 -14.83 -2.97
C ASN A 34 15.32 -13.61 -2.05
N GLU A 35 14.64 -13.68 -0.91
CA GLU A 35 14.70 -12.63 0.10
C GLU A 35 15.97 -12.74 0.94
N ARG A 36 16.66 -11.60 1.12
CA ARG A 36 17.87 -11.49 1.97
C ARG A 36 17.74 -10.35 2.98
N ALA A 37 16.52 -9.87 3.21
CA ALA A 37 16.26 -8.72 4.07
C ALA A 37 16.66 -8.96 5.52
N ILE A 38 17.25 -7.95 6.14
CA ILE A 38 17.42 -7.89 7.59
C ILE A 38 16.09 -7.45 8.20
N VAL A 39 15.60 -8.22 9.18
CA VAL A 39 14.36 -7.89 9.88
C VAL A 39 14.67 -6.89 11.00
N ARG A 40 13.97 -5.74 11.00
CA ARG A 40 14.08 -4.72 12.04
C ARG A 40 12.73 -4.50 12.69
N GLN A 41 12.72 -4.22 13.98
CA GLN A 41 11.54 -3.91 14.78
C GLN A 41 11.53 -2.43 15.15
N ILE A 42 10.34 -1.83 15.13
CA ILE A 42 10.10 -0.44 15.51
C ILE A 42 9.03 -0.43 16.59
N PRO A 43 9.41 -0.26 17.87
CA PRO A 43 8.46 -0.11 18.97
C PRO A 43 7.63 1.16 18.80
N LEU A 44 6.33 1.08 19.05
CA LEU A 44 5.41 2.20 19.02
C LEU A 44 5.07 2.65 20.45
N LEU A 45 4.65 3.91 20.59
CA LEU A 45 4.31 4.51 21.88
C LEU A 45 3.13 3.81 22.58
N ASP A 46 2.30 3.11 21.83
CA ASP A 46 1.13 2.39 22.37
C ASP A 46 1.42 0.93 22.77
N GLY A 47 2.68 0.52 22.72
CA GLY A 47 3.14 -0.82 23.11
C GLY A 47 3.13 -1.85 21.96
N ASP A 48 2.54 -1.53 20.81
CA ASP A 48 2.62 -2.37 19.63
C ASP A 48 4.01 -2.24 18.96
N THR A 49 4.36 -3.18 18.09
CA THR A 49 5.62 -3.17 17.36
C THR A 49 5.37 -3.37 15.87
N LEU A 50 5.96 -2.51 15.04
CA LEU A 50 6.03 -2.68 13.59
C LEU A 50 7.27 -3.48 13.20
N VAL A 51 7.21 -4.13 12.06
CA VAL A 51 8.36 -4.86 11.49
C VAL A 51 8.62 -4.36 10.09
N VAL A 52 9.88 -4.09 9.78
CA VAL A 52 10.34 -3.75 8.43
C VAL A 52 11.42 -4.70 7.97
N HIS A 53 11.44 -4.97 6.68
CA HIS A 53 12.40 -5.83 6.00
C HIS A 53 13.35 -4.94 5.19
N ASP A 54 14.60 -4.86 5.63
CA ASP A 54 15.66 -4.01 5.12
C ASP A 54 16.49 -4.77 4.09
N ASP A 55 16.27 -4.49 2.82
CA ASP A 55 17.03 -5.04 1.71
C ASP A 55 18.08 -4.01 1.26
N CYS A 56 19.33 -4.19 1.69
CA CYS A 56 20.43 -3.30 1.39
C CYS A 56 21.29 -3.87 0.25
N PRO A 57 21.44 -3.16 -0.89
CA PRO A 57 22.36 -3.55 -1.94
C PRO A 57 23.82 -3.55 -1.46
N LEU A 58 24.66 -4.45 -2.02
CA LEU A 58 26.06 -4.56 -1.62
C LEU A 58 26.84 -3.26 -1.85
N ASP A 59 26.53 -2.55 -2.93
CA ASP A 59 27.20 -1.31 -3.32
C ASP A 59 26.50 -0.05 -2.79
N TRP A 60 25.51 -0.21 -1.91
CA TRP A 60 24.80 0.94 -1.34
C TRP A 60 25.70 1.76 -0.42
N THR A 61 25.66 3.07 -0.56
CA THR A 61 26.44 4.02 0.26
C THR A 61 25.50 4.78 1.20
N ASN A 62 26.03 5.33 2.30
CA ASN A 62 25.26 6.06 3.31
C ASN A 62 24.52 7.31 2.81
N ALA A 63 24.72 7.72 1.57
CA ALA A 63 23.98 8.80 0.90
C ALA A 63 23.16 8.27 -0.29
N GLY A 64 23.14 6.96 -0.50
CA GLY A 64 22.37 6.32 -1.56
C GLY A 64 20.86 6.45 -1.37
N PRO A 65 20.06 6.39 -2.43
CA PRO A 65 18.62 6.51 -2.35
C PRO A 65 17.98 5.36 -1.56
N VAL A 66 16.89 5.68 -0.87
CA VAL A 66 16.12 4.75 -0.05
C VAL A 66 14.65 4.78 -0.46
N VAL A 67 14.00 3.61 -0.48
CA VAL A 67 12.55 3.48 -0.69
C VAL A 67 11.91 2.71 0.44
N VAL A 68 10.91 3.30 1.09
CA VAL A 68 10.03 2.65 2.05
C VAL A 68 8.73 2.24 1.35
N MET A 69 8.27 1.01 1.55
CA MET A 69 7.10 0.46 0.85
C MET A 69 6.06 -0.12 1.81
N LEU A 70 4.79 0.28 1.61
CA LEU A 70 3.63 -0.16 2.36
C LEU A 70 2.74 -1.08 1.50
N HIS A 71 2.35 -2.23 2.03
CA HIS A 71 1.46 -3.17 1.34
C HIS A 71 -0.02 -2.78 1.45
N GLY A 72 -0.87 -3.46 0.68
CA GLY A 72 -2.32 -3.33 0.70
C GLY A 72 -3.01 -4.20 1.76
N LEU A 73 -4.36 -4.17 1.76
CA LEU A 73 -5.20 -4.97 2.65
C LEU A 73 -4.87 -6.46 2.53
N ALA A 74 -4.78 -7.15 3.66
CA ALA A 74 -4.40 -8.56 3.78
C ALA A 74 -3.02 -8.94 3.19
N GLY A 75 -2.16 -7.95 2.91
CA GLY A 75 -0.79 -8.16 2.44
C GLY A 75 0.23 -8.30 3.57
N CYS A 76 1.50 -8.38 3.17
CA CYS A 76 2.69 -8.33 4.02
C CYS A 76 3.94 -8.00 3.18
N HIS A 77 5.12 -7.96 3.80
CA HIS A 77 6.40 -7.78 3.11
C HIS A 77 6.64 -8.75 1.93
N ARG A 78 5.99 -9.93 1.95
CA ARG A 78 6.07 -10.95 0.89
C ARG A 78 5.07 -10.76 -0.25
N SER A 79 4.25 -9.72 -0.22
CA SER A 79 3.39 -9.41 -1.36
C SER A 79 4.23 -9.31 -2.64
N SER A 80 3.83 -10.02 -3.68
CA SER A 80 4.64 -10.24 -4.88
C SER A 80 5.10 -8.94 -5.55
N TYR A 81 4.26 -7.92 -5.54
CA TYR A 81 4.59 -6.59 -6.08
C TYR A 81 5.66 -5.87 -5.25
N LEU A 82 5.69 -6.06 -3.90
CA LEU A 82 6.74 -5.50 -3.04
C LEU A 82 8.08 -6.19 -3.24
N VAL A 83 8.07 -7.54 -3.24
CA VAL A 83 9.30 -8.34 -3.44
C VAL A 83 9.94 -8.03 -4.78
N ARG A 84 9.12 -7.96 -5.84
CA ARG A 84 9.58 -7.62 -7.19
C ARG A 84 10.09 -6.19 -7.27
N MET A 85 9.39 -5.24 -6.65
CA MET A 85 9.83 -3.83 -6.61
C MET A 85 11.16 -3.69 -5.87
N ALA A 86 11.30 -4.32 -4.70
CA ALA A 86 12.54 -4.32 -3.93
C ALA A 86 13.72 -4.84 -4.75
N ALA A 87 13.55 -5.96 -5.44
CA ALA A 87 14.61 -6.54 -6.27
C ALA A 87 15.06 -5.59 -7.38
N ILE A 88 14.12 -5.01 -8.13
CA ILE A 88 14.42 -4.08 -9.23
C ILE A 88 15.10 -2.80 -8.71
N LEU A 89 14.69 -2.30 -7.57
CA LEU A 89 15.32 -1.15 -6.91
C LEU A 89 16.73 -1.49 -6.43
N ASN A 90 16.90 -2.65 -5.78
CA ASN A 90 18.21 -3.09 -5.29
C ASN A 90 19.23 -3.30 -6.44
N GLU A 91 18.81 -3.82 -7.60
CA GLU A 91 19.64 -3.94 -8.80
C GLU A 91 20.14 -2.58 -9.31
N ARG A 92 19.55 -1.48 -8.88
CA ARG A 92 19.93 -0.10 -9.21
C ARG A 92 20.55 0.67 -8.04
N GLY A 93 21.02 -0.04 -7.02
CA GLY A 93 21.67 0.55 -5.86
C GLY A 93 20.75 1.31 -4.91
N VAL A 94 19.43 1.05 -4.97
CA VAL A 94 18.44 1.66 -4.07
C VAL A 94 18.16 0.71 -2.91
N ARG A 95 18.41 1.13 -1.67
CA ARG A 95 18.07 0.36 -0.47
C ARG A 95 16.56 0.41 -0.23
N THR A 96 15.96 -0.72 0.15
CA THR A 96 14.51 -0.79 0.31
C THR A 96 14.11 -1.30 1.68
N PHE A 97 13.01 -0.73 2.22
CA PHE A 97 12.38 -1.14 3.45
C PHE A 97 10.93 -1.52 3.17
N ARG A 98 10.60 -2.82 3.31
CA ARG A 98 9.24 -3.33 3.14
C ARG A 98 8.57 -3.43 4.50
N LEU A 99 7.57 -2.57 4.76
CA LEU A 99 6.83 -2.56 6.02
C LEU A 99 5.81 -3.70 6.08
N ASP A 100 5.79 -4.41 7.19
CA ASP A 100 4.61 -5.16 7.64
C ASP A 100 3.74 -4.23 8.51
N LEU A 101 2.57 -3.86 8.03
CA LEU A 101 1.61 -3.09 8.82
C LEU A 101 1.26 -3.85 10.10
N ARG A 102 0.68 -3.19 11.11
CA ARG A 102 0.40 -3.76 12.46
C ARG A 102 -0.11 -5.19 12.39
N GLY A 103 0.58 -6.07 13.07
CA GLY A 103 0.28 -7.48 13.14
C GLY A 103 0.33 -8.21 11.79
N CYS A 104 0.87 -7.66 10.69
CA CYS A 104 1.06 -8.33 9.40
C CYS A 104 2.40 -9.05 9.32
N GLY A 105 2.50 -10.07 8.46
CA GLY A 105 3.75 -10.76 8.13
C GLY A 105 4.55 -11.18 9.36
N ALA A 106 5.81 -10.75 9.44
CA ALA A 106 6.69 -11.03 10.58
C ALA A 106 6.27 -10.31 11.87
N GLY A 107 5.46 -9.25 11.77
CA GLY A 107 4.85 -8.54 12.91
C GLY A 107 3.62 -9.23 13.50
N PHE A 108 3.24 -10.43 13.00
CA PHE A 108 2.07 -11.15 13.51
C PHE A 108 2.22 -11.54 14.97
N GLY A 109 1.30 -11.05 15.79
CA GLY A 109 1.31 -11.20 17.26
C GLY A 109 2.12 -10.13 17.99
N LEU A 110 2.74 -9.16 17.31
CA LEU A 110 3.46 -8.03 17.92
C LEU A 110 2.60 -6.75 18.03
N ALA A 111 1.36 -6.80 17.58
CA ALA A 111 0.40 -5.72 17.71
C ALA A 111 -0.98 -6.24 18.12
N LEU A 112 -1.65 -5.51 19.01
CA LEU A 112 -3.03 -5.79 19.46
C LEU A 112 -4.05 -4.93 18.72
N LYS A 113 -3.65 -3.72 18.29
CA LYS A 113 -4.51 -2.86 17.48
C LYS A 113 -4.52 -3.31 16.02
N PRO A 114 -5.67 -3.26 15.34
CA PRO A 114 -5.72 -3.54 13.91
C PRO A 114 -5.01 -2.45 13.12
N TYR A 115 -4.34 -2.83 12.00
CA TYR A 115 -4.01 -1.84 10.99
C TYR A 115 -5.29 -1.40 10.27
N ASN A 116 -5.30 -0.17 9.81
CA ASN A 116 -6.43 0.43 9.12
C ASN A 116 -5.94 1.54 8.16
N ALA A 117 -6.85 2.10 7.36
CA ALA A 117 -6.52 3.13 6.38
C ALA A 117 -6.05 4.47 7.02
N GLY A 118 -6.25 4.63 8.33
CA GLY A 118 -5.84 5.81 9.08
C GLY A 118 -4.45 5.72 9.73
N CYS A 119 -3.70 4.63 9.54
CA CYS A 119 -2.39 4.40 10.19
C CYS A 119 -1.25 5.26 9.60
N SER A 120 -1.50 6.54 9.36
CA SER A 120 -0.47 7.51 8.91
C SER A 120 0.63 7.74 9.95
N ASP A 121 0.30 7.72 11.25
CA ASP A 121 1.31 7.84 12.32
C ASP A 121 2.27 6.64 12.34
N ASP A 122 1.82 5.44 11.98
CA ASP A 122 2.68 4.27 11.85
C ASP A 122 3.69 4.45 10.70
N ALA A 123 3.22 4.94 9.55
CA ALA A 123 4.08 5.24 8.42
C ALA A 123 5.10 6.34 8.76
N LEU A 124 4.70 7.36 9.53
CA LEU A 124 5.59 8.39 10.03
C LEU A 124 6.64 7.84 10.99
N ALA A 125 6.26 6.92 11.89
CA ALA A 125 7.20 6.26 12.81
C ALA A 125 8.26 5.45 12.03
N VAL A 126 7.85 4.75 10.98
CA VAL A 126 8.78 4.03 10.09
C VAL A 126 9.72 4.98 9.37
N LEU A 127 9.21 6.10 8.81
CA LEU A 127 10.06 7.11 8.16
C LEU A 127 11.12 7.65 9.12
N ARG A 128 10.75 7.98 10.36
CA ARG A 128 11.70 8.47 11.38
C ARG A 128 12.77 7.44 11.69
N ALA A 129 12.41 6.18 11.89
CA ALA A 129 13.37 5.11 12.12
C ALA A 129 14.32 4.90 10.92
N VAL A 130 13.79 4.96 9.70
CA VAL A 130 14.61 4.86 8.48
C VAL A 130 15.56 6.04 8.33
N ILE A 131 15.14 7.27 8.67
CA ILE A 131 16.01 8.46 8.70
C ILE A 131 17.17 8.26 9.68
N GLU A 132 16.91 7.72 10.89
CA GLU A 132 17.96 7.41 11.86
C GLU A 132 18.96 6.36 11.34
N TRP A 133 18.48 5.36 10.59
CA TRP A 133 19.35 4.34 9.99
C TRP A 133 20.07 4.79 8.71
N CYS A 134 19.54 5.81 8.04
CA CYS A 134 20.03 6.33 6.76
C CYS A 134 20.04 7.89 6.75
N PRO A 135 20.78 8.55 7.64
CA PRO A 135 20.63 9.98 7.93
C PRO A 135 20.95 10.93 6.77
N ASN A 136 21.69 10.47 5.77
CA ASN A 136 22.10 11.29 4.61
C ASN A 136 21.41 10.89 3.31
N SER A 137 20.41 10.03 3.37
CA SER A 137 19.77 9.42 2.20
C SER A 137 18.50 10.17 1.80
N PRO A 138 18.29 10.47 0.51
CA PRO A 138 16.99 10.86 0.02
C PRO A 138 16.03 9.67 0.10
N ILE A 139 14.88 9.88 0.75
CA ILE A 139 13.88 8.82 0.98
C ILE A 139 12.70 9.02 0.05
N SER A 140 12.24 7.92 -0.54
CA SER A 140 10.95 7.85 -1.24
C SER A 140 9.99 6.92 -0.49
N LEU A 141 8.69 7.25 -0.50
CA LEU A 141 7.65 6.50 0.19
C LEU A 141 6.62 5.98 -0.81
N PHE A 142 6.48 4.65 -0.90
CA PHE A 142 5.54 4.00 -1.80
C PHE A 142 4.44 3.28 -1.03
N GLY A 143 3.20 3.47 -1.47
CA GLY A 143 2.05 2.75 -0.92
C GLY A 143 1.27 2.05 -2.03
N PHE A 144 0.86 0.81 -1.77
CA PHE A 144 0.09 0.00 -2.69
C PHE A 144 -1.30 -0.25 -2.12
N SER A 145 -2.36 -0.01 -2.91
CA SER A 145 -3.74 -0.19 -2.46
C SER A 145 -4.00 0.57 -1.15
N LEU A 146 -4.41 -0.11 -0.07
CA LEU A 146 -4.59 0.49 1.26
C LEU A 146 -3.35 1.27 1.73
N GLY A 147 -2.14 0.73 1.49
CA GLY A 147 -0.90 1.44 1.78
C GLY A 147 -0.76 2.75 1.02
N GLY A 148 -1.31 2.82 -0.20
CA GLY A 148 -1.37 4.06 -0.99
C GLY A 148 -2.27 5.12 -0.35
N ASN A 149 -3.42 4.72 0.19
CA ASN A 149 -4.27 5.63 0.96
C ASN A 149 -3.55 6.16 2.22
N ILE A 150 -2.85 5.27 2.96
CA ILE A 150 -2.08 5.66 4.16
C ILE A 150 -0.99 6.68 3.79
N VAL A 151 -0.26 6.47 2.69
CA VAL A 151 0.76 7.40 2.19
C VAL A 151 0.15 8.77 1.87
N LEU A 152 -0.91 8.82 1.08
CA LEU A 152 -1.56 10.09 0.71
C LEU A 152 -2.12 10.82 1.92
N LYS A 153 -2.72 10.09 2.87
CA LYS A 153 -3.20 10.66 4.13
C LYS A 153 -2.04 11.26 4.93
N LEU A 154 -0.95 10.52 5.14
CA LEU A 154 0.24 11.03 5.85
C LEU A 154 0.76 12.33 5.25
N LEU A 155 0.86 12.41 3.92
CA LEU A 155 1.43 13.55 3.22
C LEU A 155 0.58 14.81 3.30
N GLY A 156 -0.73 14.68 3.44
CA GLY A 156 -1.64 15.81 3.34
C GLY A 156 -2.41 16.16 4.61
N GLU A 157 -2.55 15.26 5.61
CA GLU A 157 -3.29 15.57 6.84
C GLU A 157 -2.54 16.55 7.76
N ALA A 158 -1.21 16.49 7.78
CA ALA A 158 -0.34 17.38 8.56
C ALA A 158 1.00 17.53 7.82
N PRO A 159 1.05 18.27 6.70
CA PRO A 159 2.22 18.38 5.82
C PRO A 159 3.48 18.90 6.53
N GLU A 160 3.31 19.64 7.62
CA GLU A 160 4.41 20.15 8.46
C GLU A 160 5.10 19.06 9.30
N ARG A 161 4.46 17.90 9.48
CA ARG A 161 5.04 16.74 10.20
C ARG A 161 5.88 15.84 9.29
N VAL A 162 5.76 16.02 7.98
CA VAL A 162 6.47 15.20 6.98
C VAL A 162 7.95 15.57 7.00
N PRO A 163 8.88 14.61 7.21
CA PRO A 163 10.31 14.89 7.24
C PRO A 163 10.83 15.42 5.90
N SER A 164 11.80 16.34 5.96
CA SER A 164 12.45 16.95 4.78
C SER A 164 13.22 15.95 3.93
N GLU A 165 13.67 14.85 4.54
CA GLU A 165 14.37 13.74 3.89
C GLU A 165 13.45 12.93 2.94
N LEU A 166 12.13 13.06 3.11
CA LEU A 166 11.15 12.48 2.20
C LEU A 166 11.02 13.36 0.95
N VAL A 167 11.74 12.99 -0.08
CA VAL A 167 11.85 13.77 -1.32
C VAL A 167 10.79 13.43 -2.36
N ARG A 168 10.19 12.24 -2.29
CA ARG A 168 9.18 11.75 -3.25
C ARG A 168 8.23 10.75 -2.62
N ALA A 169 7.05 10.63 -3.22
CA ALA A 169 6.10 9.57 -2.86
C ALA A 169 5.39 9.00 -4.08
N ALA A 170 4.87 7.78 -3.95
CA ALA A 170 3.98 7.18 -4.94
C ALA A 170 2.86 6.40 -4.25
N ALA A 171 1.64 6.56 -4.75
CA ALA A 171 0.47 5.81 -4.34
C ALA A 171 -0.10 5.04 -5.53
N ILE A 172 -0.13 3.73 -5.42
CA ILE A 172 -0.49 2.82 -6.51
C ILE A 172 -1.85 2.20 -6.23
N ASN A 173 -2.83 2.44 -7.12
CA ASN A 173 -4.21 2.00 -6.96
C ASN A 173 -4.79 2.30 -5.57
N PRO A 174 -4.61 3.51 -5.00
CA PRO A 174 -5.08 3.83 -3.65
C PRO A 174 -6.61 3.95 -3.59
N PRO A 175 -7.29 3.39 -2.56
CA PRO A 175 -8.72 3.64 -2.31
C PRO A 175 -8.89 5.02 -1.66
N ILE A 176 -8.76 6.10 -2.45
CA ILE A 176 -8.80 7.49 -1.95
C ILE A 176 -10.14 7.89 -1.35
N ASP A 177 -11.24 7.22 -1.76
CA ASP A 177 -12.58 7.28 -1.19
C ASP A 177 -12.95 5.89 -0.67
N LEU A 178 -12.74 5.67 0.63
CA LEU A 178 -12.95 4.36 1.26
C LEU A 178 -14.41 3.92 1.22
N ALA A 179 -15.35 4.86 1.39
CA ALA A 179 -16.78 4.57 1.35
C ALA A 179 -17.18 4.08 -0.04
N LEU A 180 -16.81 4.82 -1.09
CA LEU A 180 -17.11 4.45 -2.48
C LEU A 180 -16.51 3.08 -2.83
N CYS A 181 -15.27 2.81 -2.40
CA CYS A 181 -14.61 1.53 -2.63
C CYS A 181 -15.31 0.39 -1.88
N THR A 182 -15.54 0.54 -0.57
CA THR A 182 -16.08 -0.53 0.27
C THR A 182 -17.53 -0.85 -0.08
N TYR A 183 -18.37 0.15 -0.27
CA TYR A 183 -19.75 -0.07 -0.73
C TYR A 183 -19.81 -0.61 -2.16
N GLY A 184 -18.86 -0.21 -3.01
CA GLY A 184 -18.70 -0.75 -4.37
C GLY A 184 -18.38 -2.25 -4.36
N LEU A 185 -17.50 -2.70 -3.47
CA LEU A 185 -17.14 -4.11 -3.32
C LEU A 185 -18.32 -5.00 -2.93
N SER A 186 -19.31 -4.46 -2.20
CA SER A 186 -20.50 -5.23 -1.79
C SER A 186 -21.46 -5.53 -2.94
N ARG A 187 -21.25 -4.97 -4.14
CA ARG A 187 -22.10 -5.16 -5.33
C ARG A 187 -21.56 -6.28 -6.22
N TRP A 188 -22.43 -6.85 -7.06
CA TRP A 188 -22.04 -7.79 -8.13
C TRP A 188 -21.30 -7.03 -9.27
N PRO A 189 -20.20 -7.55 -9.83
CA PRO A 189 -19.52 -8.82 -9.53
C PRO A 189 -18.45 -8.72 -8.42
N GLN A 190 -18.18 -7.54 -7.86
CA GLN A 190 -17.08 -7.28 -6.92
C GLN A 190 -17.23 -7.99 -5.56
N ARG A 191 -18.44 -8.44 -5.19
CA ARG A 191 -18.72 -9.13 -3.91
C ARG A 191 -17.83 -10.34 -3.63
N HIS A 192 -17.19 -10.92 -4.65
CA HIS A 192 -16.25 -12.04 -4.45
C HIS A 192 -14.94 -11.57 -3.79
N TYR A 193 -14.47 -10.37 -4.15
CA TYR A 193 -13.33 -9.74 -3.48
C TYR A 193 -13.67 -9.36 -2.04
N ASP A 194 -14.87 -8.81 -1.83
CA ASP A 194 -15.39 -8.48 -0.50
C ASP A 194 -15.37 -9.72 0.43
N ALA A 195 -15.99 -10.81 0.00
CA ALA A 195 -16.00 -12.07 0.74
C ALA A 195 -14.60 -12.67 0.96
N TYR A 196 -13.69 -12.51 0.00
CA TYR A 196 -12.29 -12.93 0.13
C TYR A 196 -11.59 -12.14 1.25
N PHE A 197 -11.67 -10.81 1.24
CA PHE A 197 -11.04 -9.97 2.26
C PHE A 197 -11.61 -10.26 3.65
N VAL A 198 -12.93 -10.30 3.79
CA VAL A 198 -13.57 -10.61 5.09
C VAL A 198 -13.09 -11.94 5.65
N ARG A 199 -13.00 -12.99 4.80
CA ARG A 199 -12.49 -14.30 5.24
C ARG A 199 -11.05 -14.22 5.73
N GLN A 200 -10.17 -13.49 5.01
CA GLN A 200 -8.77 -13.31 5.43
C GLN A 200 -8.68 -12.57 6.77
N LEU A 201 -9.49 -11.54 6.97
CA LEU A 201 -9.51 -10.76 8.20
C LEU A 201 -10.05 -11.58 9.39
N LEU A 202 -11.14 -12.33 9.21
CA LEU A 202 -11.68 -13.22 10.25
C LEU A 202 -10.71 -14.34 10.62
N GLN A 203 -10.06 -14.96 9.63
CA GLN A 203 -9.03 -15.97 9.88
C GLN A 203 -7.90 -15.39 10.72
N ARG A 204 -7.44 -14.19 10.38
CA ARG A 204 -6.38 -13.51 11.13
C ARG A 204 -6.76 -13.24 12.58
N LEU A 205 -8.02 -12.86 12.87
CA LEU A 205 -8.48 -12.71 14.25
C LEU A 205 -8.44 -14.03 15.02
N SER A 206 -8.88 -15.11 14.38
CA SER A 206 -8.82 -16.46 14.95
C SER A 206 -7.38 -16.89 15.25
N ASP A 207 -6.46 -16.65 14.31
CA ASP A 207 -5.04 -16.98 14.48
C ASP A 207 -4.39 -16.13 15.58
N LEU A 208 -4.76 -14.84 15.68
CA LEU A 208 -4.27 -13.94 16.73
C LEU A 208 -4.74 -14.37 18.12
N GLN A 209 -5.99 -14.81 18.25
CA GLN A 209 -6.54 -15.35 19.49
C GLN A 209 -5.76 -16.59 19.97
N GLN A 210 -5.36 -17.45 19.03
CA GLN A 210 -4.54 -18.63 19.36
C GLN A 210 -3.10 -18.27 19.77
N LYS A 211 -2.56 -17.18 19.20
CA LYS A 211 -1.19 -16.77 19.43
C LYS A 211 -1.00 -15.91 20.67
N ARG A 212 -2.00 -15.10 21.05
CA ARG A 212 -1.93 -14.07 22.10
C ARG A 212 -3.01 -14.31 23.15
N ALA A 213 -2.62 -14.74 24.32
CA ALA A 213 -3.54 -14.97 25.45
C ALA A 213 -4.21 -13.68 25.96
N ASP A 214 -3.57 -12.54 25.77
CA ASP A 214 -4.05 -11.20 26.14
C ASP A 214 -4.93 -10.54 25.06
N PHE A 215 -5.07 -11.17 23.88
CA PHE A 215 -5.97 -10.67 22.85
C PHE A 215 -7.43 -11.02 23.17
N VAL A 216 -8.25 -9.99 23.34
CA VAL A 216 -9.69 -10.14 23.51
C VAL A 216 -10.35 -10.09 22.11
N PRO A 217 -10.87 -11.23 21.60
CA PRO A 217 -11.51 -11.25 20.31
C PRO A 217 -12.78 -10.39 20.30
N PRO A 218 -13.19 -9.83 19.15
CA PRO A 218 -14.44 -9.09 19.07
C PRO A 218 -15.65 -10.00 19.30
N SER A 219 -16.64 -9.49 20.03
CA SER A 219 -17.95 -10.10 20.07
C SER A 219 -18.79 -9.53 18.93
N PHE A 220 -18.85 -10.24 17.81
CA PHE A 220 -19.67 -9.83 16.69
C PHE A 220 -21.16 -10.06 16.99
N ALA A 221 -21.99 -9.02 16.80
CA ALA A 221 -23.46 -9.17 16.87
C ALA A 221 -23.95 -10.19 15.82
N ARG A 222 -23.29 -10.20 14.67
CA ARG A 222 -23.42 -11.19 13.61
C ARG A 222 -22.09 -11.33 12.90
N THR A 223 -21.65 -12.54 12.59
CA THR A 223 -20.41 -12.75 11.83
C THR A 223 -20.42 -11.94 10.53
N PRO A 224 -19.46 -11.03 10.33
CA PRO A 224 -19.39 -10.18 9.15
C PRO A 224 -19.28 -11.01 7.87
N ARG A 225 -20.00 -10.62 6.82
CA ARG A 225 -19.95 -11.21 5.49
C ARG A 225 -19.45 -10.21 4.44
N ARG A 226 -19.43 -8.91 4.79
CA ARG A 226 -18.98 -7.78 3.99
C ARG A 226 -17.93 -6.99 4.75
N LEU A 227 -17.03 -6.36 4.02
CA LEU A 227 -15.94 -5.56 4.60
C LEU A 227 -16.50 -4.41 5.45
N VAL A 228 -17.57 -3.75 4.99
CA VAL A 228 -18.24 -2.70 5.77
C VAL A 228 -18.76 -3.21 7.11
N GLU A 229 -19.28 -4.44 7.18
CA GLU A 229 -19.76 -5.04 8.44
C GLU A 229 -18.61 -5.38 9.40
N PHE A 230 -17.48 -5.80 8.85
CA PHE A 230 -16.25 -6.06 9.61
C PHE A 230 -15.67 -4.74 10.14
N ASP A 231 -15.61 -3.72 9.30
CA ASP A 231 -15.11 -2.41 9.68
C ASP A 231 -15.99 -1.76 10.75
N ASP A 232 -17.31 -1.87 10.63
CA ASP A 232 -18.27 -1.32 11.58
C ASP A 232 -18.18 -1.99 12.96
N GLN A 233 -18.02 -3.32 13.00
CA GLN A 233 -18.02 -4.09 14.24
C GLN A 233 -16.63 -4.27 14.87
N TYR A 234 -15.56 -4.09 14.11
CA TYR A 234 -14.19 -4.33 14.60
C TYR A 234 -13.21 -3.22 14.28
N THR A 235 -12.95 -2.92 13.01
CA THR A 235 -11.87 -1.98 12.63
C THR A 235 -12.11 -0.59 13.21
N ALA A 236 -13.32 -0.05 13.03
CA ALA A 236 -13.68 1.28 13.49
C ALA A 236 -13.60 1.42 15.03
N PRO A 237 -14.31 0.62 15.83
CA PRO A 237 -14.30 0.79 17.29
C PRO A 237 -12.93 0.50 17.90
N ARG A 238 -12.16 -0.47 17.36
CA ARG A 238 -10.80 -0.76 17.85
C ARG A 238 -9.77 0.30 17.48
N SER A 239 -10.09 1.16 16.52
CA SER A 239 -9.23 2.25 16.05
C SER A 239 -9.71 3.64 16.50
N GLY A 240 -10.72 3.72 17.38
CA GLY A 240 -11.21 4.98 17.94
C GLY A 240 -12.18 5.76 17.05
N TYR A 241 -12.81 5.09 16.09
CA TYR A 241 -13.88 5.63 15.25
C TYR A 241 -15.24 5.14 15.77
N ARG A 242 -16.31 5.93 15.55
CA ARG A 242 -17.66 5.62 16.04
C ARG A 242 -18.28 4.41 15.32
N ASN A 243 -18.07 4.32 14.01
CA ASN A 243 -18.60 3.32 13.09
C ASN A 243 -17.81 3.33 11.77
N ALA A 244 -18.17 2.46 10.82
CA ALA A 244 -17.52 2.37 9.52
C ALA A 244 -17.57 3.70 8.74
N ASP A 245 -18.69 4.42 8.76
CA ASP A 245 -18.82 5.70 8.02
C ASP A 245 -17.91 6.78 8.60
N ASP A 246 -17.82 6.92 9.93
CA ASP A 246 -16.88 7.84 10.59
C ASP A 246 -15.42 7.48 10.25
N TYR A 247 -15.11 6.18 10.23
CA TYR A 247 -13.80 5.67 9.81
C TYR A 247 -13.49 6.04 8.36
N TYR A 248 -14.40 5.76 7.43
CA TYR A 248 -14.18 6.06 6.02
C TYR A 248 -14.08 7.55 5.77
N GLN A 249 -14.95 8.35 6.37
CA GLN A 249 -14.91 9.80 6.24
C GLN A 249 -13.58 10.39 6.71
N ARG A 250 -13.06 9.95 7.86
CA ARG A 250 -11.84 10.51 8.46
C ARG A 250 -10.57 9.96 7.85
N CYS A 251 -10.60 8.79 7.20
CA CYS A 251 -9.44 8.10 6.69
C CYS A 251 -9.32 8.10 5.16
N SER A 252 -10.33 8.52 4.42
CA SER A 252 -10.25 8.71 2.97
C SER A 252 -9.25 9.79 2.63
N SER A 253 -8.25 9.43 1.83
CA SER A 253 -7.14 10.35 1.52
C SER A 253 -7.50 11.44 0.51
N GLU A 254 -8.59 11.32 -0.21
CA GLU A 254 -9.04 12.30 -1.22
C GLU A 254 -9.05 13.73 -0.65
N GLN A 255 -9.57 13.92 0.57
CA GLN A 255 -9.66 15.22 1.23
C GLN A 255 -8.30 15.85 1.58
N PHE A 256 -7.26 15.05 1.69
CA PHE A 256 -5.92 15.49 2.07
C PHE A 256 -5.00 15.77 0.87
N ILE A 257 -5.33 15.24 -0.32
CA ILE A 257 -4.51 15.40 -1.54
C ILE A 257 -4.19 16.87 -1.85
N PRO A 258 -5.12 17.84 -1.71
CA PRO A 258 -4.83 19.25 -2.00
C PRO A 258 -3.73 19.88 -1.13
N ALA A 259 -3.49 19.33 0.07
CA ALA A 259 -2.49 19.85 1.00
C ALA A 259 -1.09 19.20 0.86
N ILE A 260 -0.95 18.18 0.02
CA ILE A 260 0.33 17.47 -0.20
C ILE A 260 1.38 18.47 -0.74
N ARG A 261 2.57 18.47 -0.13
CA ARG A 261 3.71 19.31 -0.53
C ARG A 261 4.83 18.52 -1.20
N VAL A 262 4.97 17.23 -0.86
CA VAL A 262 6.00 16.36 -1.42
C VAL A 262 5.63 15.98 -2.87
N PRO A 263 6.59 15.99 -3.81
CA PRO A 263 6.41 15.44 -5.14
C PRO A 263 5.81 14.02 -5.10
N THR A 264 4.58 13.87 -5.59
CA THR A 264 3.82 12.62 -5.44
C THR A 264 3.24 12.14 -6.77
N LEU A 265 3.44 10.85 -7.06
CA LEU A 265 2.79 10.15 -8.17
C LEU A 265 1.58 9.35 -7.64
N ILE A 266 0.39 9.63 -8.16
CA ILE A 266 -0.77 8.75 -8.02
C ILE A 266 -0.92 7.98 -9.32
N LEU A 267 -0.75 6.66 -9.28
CA LEU A 267 -0.91 5.80 -10.44
C LEU A 267 -2.08 4.84 -10.20
N THR A 268 -3.07 4.85 -11.08
CA THR A 268 -4.24 3.98 -11.00
C THR A 268 -4.62 3.41 -12.36
N SER A 269 -5.51 2.44 -12.37
CA SER A 269 -6.01 1.78 -13.58
C SER A 269 -7.49 2.08 -13.79
N ARG A 270 -7.87 2.50 -15.02
CA ARG A 270 -9.26 2.76 -15.39
C ARG A 270 -10.18 1.55 -15.19
N ASN A 271 -9.64 0.36 -15.35
CA ASN A 271 -10.38 -0.89 -15.24
C ASN A 271 -10.13 -1.65 -13.92
N ASP A 272 -9.68 -0.95 -12.86
CA ASP A 272 -9.51 -1.55 -11.53
C ASP A 272 -10.87 -2.02 -10.99
N PRO A 273 -11.04 -3.34 -10.68
CA PRO A 273 -12.32 -3.85 -10.20
C PRO A 273 -12.59 -3.52 -8.73
N LEU A 274 -11.60 -3.05 -7.96
CA LEU A 274 -11.72 -2.75 -6.54
C LEU A 274 -11.86 -1.25 -6.30
N ILE A 275 -11.18 -0.44 -7.12
CA ILE A 275 -11.09 1.01 -6.93
C ILE A 275 -11.84 1.72 -8.07
N PRO A 276 -13.01 2.30 -7.78
CA PRO A 276 -13.79 3.01 -8.80
C PRO A 276 -13.03 4.21 -9.36
N ILE A 277 -12.89 4.28 -10.69
CA ILE A 277 -12.18 5.36 -11.37
C ILE A 277 -12.82 6.74 -11.11
N ALA A 278 -14.12 6.78 -10.84
CA ALA A 278 -14.86 8.01 -10.57
C ALA A 278 -14.27 8.84 -9.41
N SER A 279 -13.59 8.21 -8.43
CA SER A 279 -12.91 8.95 -7.37
C SER A 279 -11.75 9.79 -7.89
N PHE A 280 -11.07 9.34 -8.96
CA PHE A 280 -9.93 10.04 -9.54
C PHE A 280 -10.33 11.05 -10.62
N GLU A 281 -11.43 10.80 -11.35
CA GLU A 281 -11.90 11.68 -12.42
C GLU A 281 -12.38 13.04 -11.90
N ARG A 282 -12.77 13.13 -10.62
CA ARG A 282 -13.14 14.38 -9.95
C ARG A 282 -11.99 15.09 -9.24
N LEU A 283 -10.79 14.49 -9.21
CA LEU A 283 -9.64 15.10 -8.57
C LEU A 283 -9.05 16.25 -9.37
N SER A 284 -8.72 17.32 -8.66
CA SER A 284 -7.90 18.42 -9.17
C SER A 284 -6.64 18.52 -8.30
N PRO A 285 -5.63 17.66 -8.51
CA PRO A 285 -4.47 17.62 -7.66
C PRO A 285 -3.58 18.87 -7.84
N PRO A 286 -2.83 19.29 -6.81
CA PRO A 286 -1.89 20.39 -6.93
C PRO A 286 -0.73 20.05 -7.86
N ALA A 287 0.02 21.05 -8.32
CA ALA A 287 1.05 20.91 -9.36
C ALA A 287 2.19 19.92 -9.01
N ASN A 288 2.43 19.66 -7.74
CA ASN A 288 3.40 18.68 -7.24
C ASN A 288 2.82 17.26 -7.10
N VAL A 289 1.53 17.06 -7.34
CA VAL A 289 0.88 15.75 -7.36
C VAL A 289 0.50 15.39 -8.78
N ARG A 290 1.11 14.35 -9.31
CA ARG A 290 0.83 13.85 -10.65
C ARG A 290 -0.14 12.67 -10.58
N LEU A 291 -1.29 12.81 -11.22
CA LEU A 291 -2.23 11.71 -11.44
C LEU A 291 -1.97 11.06 -12.81
N HIS A 292 -1.70 9.76 -12.82
CA HIS A 292 -1.62 8.94 -14.03
C HIS A 292 -2.69 7.84 -13.99
N ILE A 293 -3.60 7.88 -14.95
CA ILE A 293 -4.64 6.85 -15.14
C ILE A 293 -4.25 5.98 -16.31
N ALA A 294 -3.79 4.75 -16.02
CA ALA A 294 -3.53 3.76 -17.05
C ALA A 294 -4.86 3.16 -17.57
N GLU A 295 -4.98 2.96 -18.88
CA GLU A 295 -6.20 2.42 -19.49
C GLU A 295 -6.48 0.95 -19.10
N GLY A 296 -5.51 0.26 -18.54
CA GLY A 296 -5.62 -1.11 -18.07
C GLY A 296 -4.68 -1.40 -16.93
N GLY A 297 -4.66 -2.64 -16.45
CA GLY A 297 -3.78 -3.08 -15.36
C GLY A 297 -4.51 -3.73 -14.19
N GLY A 298 -5.80 -3.53 -14.07
CA GLY A 298 -6.60 -4.02 -12.94
C GLY A 298 -6.07 -3.49 -11.61
N HIS A 299 -6.30 -4.22 -10.53
CA HIS A 299 -5.78 -3.88 -9.22
C HIS A 299 -4.39 -4.48 -9.02
N LEU A 300 -3.34 -3.67 -9.18
CA LEU A 300 -1.92 -4.05 -9.02
C LEU A 300 -1.43 -5.16 -9.97
N GLY A 301 -2.16 -5.51 -11.02
CA GLY A 301 -1.75 -6.55 -11.97
C GLY A 301 -0.67 -6.07 -12.92
N TYR A 302 -0.97 -5.08 -13.72
CA TYR A 302 -0.09 -4.43 -14.71
C TYR A 302 0.75 -5.40 -15.54
N LEU A 303 0.15 -6.54 -15.94
CA LEU A 303 0.78 -7.53 -16.80
C LEU A 303 0.67 -7.05 -18.26
N ALA A 304 1.78 -6.48 -18.75
CA ALA A 304 1.86 -5.85 -20.07
C ALA A 304 2.09 -6.86 -21.21
N THR A 305 1.95 -6.40 -22.46
CA THR A 305 2.42 -7.14 -23.62
C THR A 305 3.95 -7.28 -23.58
N GLY A 306 4.46 -8.47 -23.90
CA GLY A 306 5.89 -8.78 -23.89
C GLY A 306 6.14 -10.25 -23.61
N ASN A 307 7.38 -10.70 -23.78
CA ASN A 307 7.77 -12.08 -23.53
C ASN A 307 8.44 -12.21 -22.15
N GLY A 308 8.07 -13.24 -21.40
CA GLY A 308 8.70 -13.61 -20.14
C GLY A 308 8.46 -12.62 -18.98
N GLU A 309 9.45 -12.49 -18.10
CA GLU A 309 9.32 -11.69 -16.87
C GLU A 309 9.20 -10.18 -17.12
N ARG A 310 9.75 -9.68 -18.23
CA ARG A 310 9.67 -8.24 -18.60
C ARG A 310 8.23 -7.74 -18.78
N SER A 311 7.29 -8.62 -19.11
CA SER A 311 5.87 -8.26 -19.20
C SER A 311 5.24 -7.93 -17.84
N ARG A 312 5.88 -8.35 -16.74
CA ARG A 312 5.42 -8.17 -15.37
C ARG A 312 5.98 -6.92 -14.70
N ASP A 313 6.92 -6.23 -15.33
CA ASP A 313 7.71 -5.14 -14.72
C ASP A 313 7.28 -3.75 -15.19
N TRP A 314 6.15 -3.62 -15.92
CA TRP A 314 5.71 -2.31 -16.40
C TRP A 314 5.58 -1.31 -15.25
N LEU A 315 4.81 -1.67 -14.22
CA LEU A 315 4.59 -0.82 -13.04
C LEU A 315 5.92 -0.48 -12.33
N GLN A 316 6.75 -1.50 -12.08
CA GLN A 316 8.01 -1.35 -11.35
C GLN A 316 8.98 -0.41 -12.07
N ARG A 317 9.02 -0.47 -13.41
CA ARG A 317 9.84 0.46 -14.20
C ARG A 317 9.37 1.89 -14.08
N GLN A 318 8.03 2.16 -14.10
CA GLN A 318 7.53 3.50 -13.91
C GLN A 318 7.90 4.05 -12.51
N LEU A 319 7.84 3.20 -11.49
CA LEU A 319 8.22 3.58 -10.13
C LEU A 319 9.73 3.75 -9.97
N LEU A 320 10.54 2.93 -10.64
CA LEU A 320 11.98 3.08 -10.67
C LEU A 320 12.37 4.42 -11.33
N ASP A 321 11.79 4.72 -12.50
CA ASP A 321 12.02 5.98 -13.21
C ASP A 321 11.59 7.18 -12.34
N TRP A 322 10.49 7.02 -11.55
CA TRP A 322 10.03 8.02 -10.59
C TRP A 322 11.04 8.28 -9.48
N VAL A 323 11.70 7.24 -8.93
CA VAL A 323 12.72 7.39 -7.87
C VAL A 323 13.99 8.03 -8.41
N LEU A 324 14.45 7.57 -9.58
CA LEU A 324 15.74 7.97 -10.14
C LEU A 324 15.69 9.24 -11.00
N SER A 325 14.50 9.81 -11.22
CA SER A 325 14.40 11.08 -11.94
C SER A 325 15.09 12.22 -11.17
N PRO A 326 15.75 13.15 -11.85
CA PRO A 326 16.45 14.29 -11.23
C PRO A 326 15.52 15.26 -10.51
#